data_0f46dcd4ed594b4bba0e045b91323ccb
#
_entry.id   0f46dcd4ed594b4bba0e045b91323ccb
#
_cell.length_a   1.000
_cell.length_b   1.000
_cell.length_c   1.000
_cell.angle_alpha   90.00
_cell.angle_beta   90.00
_cell.angle_gamma   90.00
#
_symmetry.space_group_name_H-M   'P 1'
#
loop_
_entity.id
_entity.type
_entity.pdbx_description
1 polymer ?
#
loop_
_entity_poly.entity_id
_entity_poly.type
_entity_poly.pdbx_seq_one_letter_code
_entity_poly.pdbx_strand_id
1 'polypeptide(L)'
;MPQSKPQNKAKKESRPDWRHYNLTTAGLVDDYLYSMLPKRDSVLAEMEDYASQHKIPIVGPAVARVLQQLALTIEAKTVFEMGSAIGYSTVWWAHAVGEKGRVIYTDGDPKNADRARRYFERAGVADRIILHSGDALEVLSEQKEQFDVIFNDVDKEDYPRVLRLIPSRLRKGGLFITDNVLWSGRVAQKNSKDARTRAILEFNRLLYDSKDFYTTILPIRDGLAVAIKI
;
A
#
# COMPACT_ATOMS: atom_id res chain seq x y z
N MET A 1 31.13 -45.97 -15.61
CA MET A 1 30.67 -45.10 -14.50
C MET A 1 30.68 -43.64 -14.98
N PRO A 2 29.56 -43.01 -15.15
CA PRO A 2 29.54 -41.59 -15.53
C PRO A 2 29.63 -40.71 -14.28
N GLN A 3 30.58 -39.79 -14.30
CA GLN A 3 30.82 -38.80 -13.26
C GLN A 3 29.67 -37.73 -13.27
N SER A 4 29.04 -37.58 -12.13
CA SER A 4 28.04 -36.53 -11.89
C SER A 4 28.72 -35.18 -11.84
N LYS A 5 28.27 -34.23 -12.71
CA LYS A 5 28.65 -32.83 -12.66
C LYS A 5 28.06 -32.13 -11.39
N PRO A 6 28.82 -31.31 -10.69
CA PRO A 6 28.29 -30.56 -9.56
C PRO A 6 27.25 -29.55 -10.02
N GLN A 7 26.05 -29.65 -9.45
CA GLN A 7 25.02 -28.61 -9.60
C GLN A 7 25.45 -27.36 -8.85
N ASN A 8 25.74 -26.30 -9.60
CA ASN A 8 26.04 -24.99 -9.09
C ASN A 8 24.76 -24.37 -8.51
N LYS A 9 24.54 -24.52 -7.19
CA LYS A 9 23.50 -23.81 -6.47
C LYS A 9 23.92 -22.34 -6.38
N ALA A 10 23.46 -21.53 -7.32
CA ALA A 10 23.56 -20.08 -7.20
C ALA A 10 22.93 -19.67 -5.85
N LYS A 11 23.71 -19.05 -4.97
CA LYS A 11 23.21 -18.41 -3.75
C LYS A 11 22.19 -17.34 -4.18
N LYS A 12 20.92 -17.53 -3.81
CA LYS A 12 19.92 -16.46 -3.89
C LYS A 12 20.41 -15.34 -2.99
N GLU A 13 20.90 -14.26 -3.58
CA GLU A 13 21.14 -13.02 -2.84
C GLU A 13 19.83 -12.60 -2.18
N SER A 14 19.88 -12.32 -0.89
CA SER A 14 18.72 -11.82 -0.14
C SER A 14 18.38 -10.42 -0.63
N ARG A 15 17.32 -10.29 -1.44
CA ARG A 15 16.79 -9.00 -1.85
C ARG A 15 16.26 -8.25 -0.62
N PRO A 16 16.36 -6.90 -0.55
CA PRO A 16 15.71 -6.09 0.48
C PRO A 16 14.21 -6.41 0.59
N ASP A 17 13.63 -6.31 1.79
CA ASP A 17 12.27 -6.81 2.08
C ASP A 17 11.19 -6.37 1.08
N TRP A 18 11.21 -5.11 0.63
CA TRP A 18 10.27 -4.61 -0.37
C TRP A 18 10.53 -5.14 -1.80
N ARG A 19 11.70 -5.71 -2.08
CA ARG A 19 12.07 -6.37 -3.34
C ARG A 19 11.81 -7.88 -3.36
N HIS A 20 11.36 -8.46 -2.25
CA HIS A 20 11.06 -9.89 -2.18
C HIS A 20 9.79 -10.28 -2.93
N TYR A 21 8.93 -9.32 -3.26
CA TYR A 21 7.71 -9.56 -4.00
C TYR A 21 7.95 -9.24 -5.48
N ASN A 22 7.67 -10.21 -6.35
CA ASN A 22 7.77 -9.99 -7.79
C ASN A 22 6.65 -9.04 -8.24
N LEU A 23 6.98 -8.09 -9.12
CA LEU A 23 5.99 -7.26 -9.81
C LEU A 23 5.23 -8.08 -10.86
N THR A 24 5.92 -9.08 -11.40
CA THR A 24 5.43 -10.00 -12.40
C THR A 24 5.86 -11.43 -12.04
N THR A 25 5.54 -12.41 -12.86
CA THR A 25 5.96 -13.79 -12.67
C THR A 25 7.42 -14.09 -13.08
N ALA A 26 8.12 -13.13 -13.70
CA ALA A 26 9.48 -13.29 -14.21
C ALA A 26 10.45 -12.31 -13.55
N GLY A 27 11.38 -12.80 -12.72
CA GLY A 27 12.32 -11.96 -11.97
C GLY A 27 13.18 -11.00 -12.81
N LEU A 28 13.55 -11.39 -14.04
CA LEU A 28 14.27 -10.50 -14.98
C LEU A 28 13.43 -9.28 -15.39
N VAL A 29 12.12 -9.45 -15.53
CA VAL A 29 11.20 -8.33 -15.83
C VAL A 29 11.07 -7.41 -14.63
N ASP A 30 11.03 -7.97 -13.42
CA ASP A 30 11.01 -7.19 -12.19
C ASP A 30 12.27 -6.31 -12.08
N ASP A 31 13.44 -6.88 -12.29
CA ASP A 31 14.72 -6.15 -12.26
C ASP A 31 14.75 -5.02 -13.30
N TYR A 32 14.25 -5.28 -14.51
CA TYR A 32 14.11 -4.26 -15.56
C TYR A 32 13.17 -3.13 -15.11
N LEU A 33 11.97 -3.46 -14.64
CA LEU A 33 10.98 -2.47 -14.18
C LEU A 33 11.52 -1.61 -13.03
N TYR A 34 12.20 -2.22 -12.06
CA TYR A 34 12.84 -1.46 -10.98
C TYR A 34 13.98 -0.57 -11.49
N SER A 35 14.74 -0.99 -12.52
CA SER A 35 15.79 -0.18 -13.12
C SER A 35 15.26 1.05 -13.86
N MET A 36 14.02 0.98 -14.35
CA MET A 36 13.34 2.10 -15.04
C MET A 36 12.76 3.13 -14.08
N LEU A 37 12.67 2.84 -12.77
CA LEU A 37 12.14 3.81 -11.81
C LEU A 37 13.06 5.02 -11.70
N PRO A 38 12.53 6.24 -11.77
CA PRO A 38 13.31 7.45 -11.54
C PRO A 38 13.97 7.42 -10.15
N LYS A 39 15.10 8.08 -10.04
CA LYS A 39 15.77 8.29 -8.75
C LYS A 39 14.78 8.99 -7.78
N ARG A 40 14.61 8.43 -6.59
CA ARG A 40 13.84 9.08 -5.53
C ARG A 40 14.61 10.27 -4.98
N ASP A 41 13.89 11.23 -4.40
CA ASP A 41 14.52 12.25 -3.58
C ASP A 41 15.26 11.63 -2.36
N SER A 42 16.08 12.43 -1.70
CA SER A 42 16.94 11.94 -0.62
C SER A 42 16.15 11.43 0.59
N VAL A 43 14.97 11.98 0.87
CA VAL A 43 14.13 11.58 2.01
C VAL A 43 13.48 10.24 1.72
N LEU A 44 12.87 10.07 0.56
CA LEU A 44 12.27 8.79 0.15
C LEU A 44 13.31 7.67 0.06
N ALA A 45 14.50 7.95 -0.48
CA ALA A 45 15.59 6.98 -0.53
C ALA A 45 16.03 6.55 0.88
N GLU A 46 16.19 7.48 1.82
CA GLU A 46 16.51 7.19 3.22
C GLU A 46 15.39 6.36 3.90
N MET A 47 14.12 6.68 3.63
CA MET A 47 13.00 5.89 4.16
C MET A 47 13.03 4.45 3.65
N GLU A 48 13.39 4.23 2.36
CA GLU A 48 13.57 2.90 1.78
C GLU A 48 14.71 2.14 2.47
N ASP A 49 15.86 2.79 2.68
CA ASP A 49 17.01 2.19 3.36
C ASP A 49 16.69 1.89 4.83
N TYR A 50 16.06 2.82 5.53
CA TYR A 50 15.64 2.63 6.91
C TYR A 50 14.65 1.46 7.05
N ALA A 51 13.63 1.40 6.19
CA ALA A 51 12.64 0.33 6.19
C ALA A 51 13.30 -1.04 5.94
N SER A 52 14.25 -1.11 5.02
CA SER A 52 15.03 -2.32 4.73
C SER A 52 15.85 -2.80 5.94
N GLN A 53 16.59 -1.88 6.59
CA GLN A 53 17.45 -2.18 7.74
C GLN A 53 16.65 -2.63 8.98
N HIS A 54 15.45 -2.04 9.19
CA HIS A 54 14.62 -2.29 10.38
C HIS A 54 13.45 -3.23 10.09
N LYS A 55 13.37 -3.79 8.89
CA LYS A 55 12.30 -4.72 8.46
C LYS A 55 10.89 -4.11 8.60
N ILE A 56 10.76 -2.82 8.36
CA ILE A 56 9.47 -2.15 8.36
C ILE A 56 8.81 -2.36 7.00
N PRO A 57 7.57 -2.87 6.94
CA PRO A 57 6.87 -3.01 5.67
C PRO A 57 6.53 -1.64 5.10
N ILE A 58 6.90 -1.41 3.85
CA ILE A 58 6.49 -0.26 3.05
C ILE A 58 6.02 -0.73 1.68
N VAL A 59 5.14 0.01 1.05
CA VAL A 59 4.61 -0.34 -0.29
C VAL A 59 5.71 -0.35 -1.38
N GLY A 60 6.83 0.29 -1.14
CA GLY A 60 7.95 0.40 -2.08
C GLY A 60 7.65 1.32 -3.27
N PRO A 61 8.72 1.71 -4.03
CA PRO A 61 8.61 2.77 -5.02
C PRO A 61 7.73 2.44 -6.23
N ALA A 62 7.63 1.18 -6.63
CA ALA A 62 6.82 0.79 -7.78
C ALA A 62 5.32 0.95 -7.49
N VAL A 63 4.85 0.44 -6.33
CA VAL A 63 3.46 0.60 -5.91
C VAL A 63 3.15 2.06 -5.60
N ALA A 64 4.04 2.75 -4.86
CA ALA A 64 3.86 4.15 -4.50
C ALA A 64 3.65 5.06 -5.73
N ARG A 65 4.35 4.79 -6.84
CA ARG A 65 4.13 5.51 -8.11
C ARG A 65 2.74 5.25 -8.70
N VAL A 66 2.25 4.01 -8.60
CA VAL A 66 0.88 3.69 -9.05
C VAL A 66 -0.13 4.43 -8.18
N LEU A 67 0.06 4.43 -6.85
CA LEU A 67 -0.80 5.16 -5.92
C LEU A 67 -0.86 6.66 -6.28
N GLN A 68 0.31 7.29 -6.44
CA GLN A 68 0.41 8.69 -6.85
C GLN A 68 -0.26 8.95 -8.20
N GLN A 69 -0.01 8.10 -9.20
CA GLN A 69 -0.60 8.23 -10.53
C GLN A 69 -2.13 8.15 -10.48
N LEU A 70 -2.69 7.21 -9.72
CA LEU A 70 -4.13 7.07 -9.53
C LEU A 70 -4.75 8.32 -8.91
N ALA A 71 -4.12 8.87 -7.86
CA ALA A 71 -4.58 10.11 -7.23
C ALA A 71 -4.53 11.31 -8.20
N LEU A 72 -3.45 11.44 -8.97
CA LEU A 72 -3.32 12.48 -10.01
C LEU A 72 -4.39 12.34 -11.09
N THR A 73 -4.72 11.12 -11.51
CA THR A 73 -5.72 10.85 -12.57
C THR A 73 -7.10 11.36 -12.20
N ILE A 74 -7.47 11.31 -10.91
CA ILE A 74 -8.77 11.81 -10.42
C ILE A 74 -8.68 13.21 -9.80
N GLU A 75 -7.52 13.87 -9.93
CA GLU A 75 -7.23 15.19 -9.32
C GLU A 75 -7.53 15.23 -7.82
N ALA A 76 -7.18 14.16 -7.10
CA ALA A 76 -7.48 13.99 -5.68
C ALA A 76 -6.94 15.15 -4.84
N LYS A 77 -7.74 15.63 -3.89
CA LYS A 77 -7.39 16.67 -2.91
C LYS A 77 -7.37 16.13 -1.49
N THR A 78 -8.09 15.04 -1.25
CA THR A 78 -8.21 14.46 0.09
C THR A 78 -7.92 12.95 0.05
N VAL A 79 -6.97 12.52 0.87
CA VAL A 79 -6.63 11.10 1.02
C VAL A 79 -6.76 10.72 2.49
N PHE A 80 -7.41 9.59 2.75
CA PHE A 80 -7.38 8.93 4.06
C PHE A 80 -6.55 7.67 3.96
N GLU A 81 -5.48 7.58 4.73
CA GLU A 81 -4.56 6.44 4.73
C GLU A 81 -4.67 5.64 6.03
N MET A 82 -4.96 4.36 5.89
CA MET A 82 -5.15 3.41 6.97
C MET A 82 -3.93 2.48 7.06
N GLY A 83 -3.15 2.56 8.15
CA GLY A 83 -1.92 1.78 8.32
C GLY A 83 -0.73 2.39 7.59
N SER A 84 -0.31 3.57 8.02
CA SER A 84 0.71 4.38 7.31
C SER A 84 2.15 4.04 7.70
N ALA A 85 2.39 3.26 8.74
CA ALA A 85 3.72 2.93 9.28
C ALA A 85 4.61 4.18 9.43
N ILE A 86 5.82 4.18 8.87
CA ILE A 86 6.73 5.34 8.91
C ILE A 86 6.37 6.47 7.93
N GLY A 87 5.22 6.38 7.24
CA GLY A 87 4.70 7.44 6.37
C GLY A 87 5.26 7.45 4.95
N TYR A 88 5.81 6.35 4.45
CA TYR A 88 6.38 6.31 3.11
C TYR A 88 5.35 6.59 2.01
N SER A 89 4.24 5.88 2.00
CA SER A 89 3.11 6.12 1.09
C SER A 89 2.46 7.49 1.32
N THR A 90 2.42 7.94 2.58
CA THR A 90 1.88 9.26 2.95
C THR A 90 2.60 10.41 2.23
N VAL A 91 3.94 10.34 2.10
CA VAL A 91 4.72 11.36 1.36
C VAL A 91 4.30 11.38 -0.12
N TRP A 92 4.11 10.21 -0.74
CA TRP A 92 3.64 10.12 -2.13
C TRP A 92 2.23 10.68 -2.31
N TRP A 93 1.33 10.38 -1.37
CA TRP A 93 0.00 10.97 -1.33
C TRP A 93 0.05 12.50 -1.21
N ALA A 94 0.88 13.02 -0.30
CA ALA A 94 1.03 14.45 -0.09
C ALA A 94 1.56 15.18 -1.34
N HIS A 95 2.45 14.55 -2.12
CA HIS A 95 2.86 15.06 -3.42
C HIS A 95 1.73 15.03 -4.46
N ALA A 96 0.88 13.99 -4.44
CA ALA A 96 -0.22 13.84 -5.39
C ALA A 96 -1.32 14.88 -5.18
N VAL A 97 -1.73 15.13 -3.92
CA VAL A 97 -2.81 16.08 -3.61
C VAL A 97 -2.40 17.56 -3.80
N GLY A 98 -1.09 17.84 -3.85
CA GLY A 98 -0.55 19.18 -4.03
C GLY A 98 -0.73 20.09 -2.80
N GLU A 99 -0.36 21.37 -2.94
CA GLU A 99 -0.29 22.33 -1.82
C GLU A 99 -1.64 22.61 -1.13
N LYS A 100 -2.74 22.50 -1.86
CA LYS A 100 -4.10 22.76 -1.35
C LYS A 100 -4.82 21.49 -0.89
N GLY A 101 -4.18 20.34 -1.02
CA GLY A 101 -4.75 19.07 -0.61
C GLY A 101 -4.33 18.66 0.80
N ARG A 102 -4.92 17.57 1.29
CA ARG A 102 -4.59 17.03 2.60
C ARG A 102 -4.61 15.51 2.61
N VAL A 103 -3.79 14.95 3.47
CA VAL A 103 -3.69 13.52 3.73
C VAL A 103 -3.92 13.27 5.22
N ILE A 104 -4.85 12.38 5.54
CA ILE A 104 -5.00 11.88 6.90
C ILE A 104 -4.12 10.65 7.03
N TYR A 105 -3.09 10.75 7.84
CA TYR A 105 -2.22 9.64 8.24
C TYR A 105 -2.81 8.94 9.45
N THR A 106 -2.85 7.61 9.46
CA THR A 106 -3.23 6.83 10.65
C THR A 106 -2.29 5.65 10.86
N ASP A 107 -1.81 5.47 12.09
CA ASP A 107 -1.04 4.30 12.51
C ASP A 107 -1.21 4.04 14.02
N GLY A 108 -1.30 2.77 14.41
CA GLY A 108 -1.50 2.37 15.81
C GLY A 108 -0.26 2.54 16.70
N ASP A 109 0.95 2.61 16.11
CA ASP A 109 2.19 2.77 16.89
C ASP A 109 2.62 4.25 16.93
N PRO A 110 2.61 4.91 18.12
CA PRO A 110 3.04 6.29 18.24
C PRO A 110 4.52 6.52 17.85
N LYS A 111 5.37 5.49 17.91
CA LYS A 111 6.76 5.59 17.45
C LYS A 111 6.85 5.73 15.94
N ASN A 112 5.95 5.09 15.20
CA ASN A 112 5.82 5.28 13.76
C ASN A 112 5.38 6.71 13.44
N ALA A 113 4.39 7.22 14.16
CA ALA A 113 3.88 8.58 14.01
C ALA A 113 4.96 9.64 14.27
N ASP A 114 5.77 9.49 15.33
CA ASP A 114 6.88 10.40 15.63
C ASP A 114 7.98 10.38 14.56
N ARG A 115 8.26 9.20 14.01
CA ARG A 115 9.22 9.06 12.92
C ARG A 115 8.68 9.64 11.62
N ALA A 116 7.44 9.34 11.29
CA ALA A 116 6.77 9.86 10.10
C ALA A 116 6.76 11.40 10.09
N ARG A 117 6.45 12.04 11.21
CA ARG A 117 6.48 13.50 11.36
C ARG A 117 7.81 14.10 10.92
N ARG A 118 8.95 13.53 11.36
CA ARG A 118 10.29 14.00 10.97
C ARG A 118 10.55 13.85 9.47
N TYR A 119 10.07 12.77 8.87
CA TYR A 119 10.17 12.59 7.42
C TYR A 119 9.30 13.58 6.66
N PHE A 120 8.08 13.86 7.14
CA PHE A 120 7.18 14.84 6.52
C PHE A 120 7.74 16.26 6.54
N GLU A 121 8.35 16.66 7.66
CA GLU A 121 9.04 17.95 7.78
C GLU A 121 10.21 18.05 6.78
N ARG A 122 11.04 17.03 6.70
CA ARG A 122 12.21 16.99 5.80
C ARG A 122 11.83 16.88 4.32
N ALA A 123 10.71 16.23 4.01
CA ALA A 123 10.15 16.14 2.66
C ALA A 123 9.40 17.42 2.25
N GLY A 124 9.20 18.39 3.17
CA GLY A 124 8.48 19.62 2.90
C GLY A 124 6.98 19.44 2.62
N VAL A 125 6.36 18.42 3.25
CA VAL A 125 4.95 18.09 3.04
C VAL A 125 4.13 18.07 4.34
N ALA A 126 4.74 18.41 5.47
CA ALA A 126 4.10 18.33 6.79
C ALA A 126 2.81 19.17 6.90
N ASP A 127 2.74 20.29 6.21
CA ASP A 127 1.59 21.21 6.15
C ASP A 127 0.33 20.58 5.51
N ARG A 128 0.49 19.49 4.76
CA ARG A 128 -0.59 18.77 4.05
C ARG A 128 -1.06 17.54 4.80
N ILE A 129 -0.41 17.17 5.91
CA ILE A 129 -0.63 15.90 6.60
C ILE A 129 -1.22 16.14 7.99
N ILE A 130 -2.39 15.56 8.23
CA ILE A 130 -3.01 15.49 9.55
C ILE A 130 -2.70 14.11 10.11
N LEU A 131 -1.93 14.08 11.20
CA LEU A 131 -1.41 12.85 11.77
C LEU A 131 -2.25 12.42 12.97
N HIS A 132 -2.81 11.21 12.90
CA HIS A 132 -3.49 10.54 13.99
C HIS A 132 -2.74 9.27 14.40
N SER A 133 -2.43 9.16 15.69
CA SER A 133 -1.93 7.90 16.29
C SER A 133 -3.11 7.19 16.95
N GLY A 134 -3.49 6.01 16.41
CA GLY A 134 -4.64 5.24 16.90
C GLY A 134 -5.19 4.26 15.87
N ASP A 135 -6.31 3.63 16.20
CA ASP A 135 -7.01 2.70 15.29
C ASP A 135 -7.57 3.44 14.08
N ALA A 136 -7.15 3.02 12.89
CA ALA A 136 -7.53 3.64 11.63
C ALA A 136 -9.05 3.53 11.35
N LEU A 137 -9.70 2.46 11.78
CA LEU A 137 -11.15 2.27 11.61
C LEU A 137 -11.93 3.23 12.51
N GLU A 138 -11.48 3.43 13.75
CA GLU A 138 -12.08 4.39 14.68
C GLU A 138 -11.94 5.80 14.10
N VAL A 139 -10.72 6.21 13.73
CA VAL A 139 -10.47 7.53 13.15
C VAL A 139 -11.30 7.76 11.90
N LEU A 140 -11.42 6.75 10.99
CA LEU A 140 -12.25 6.87 9.79
C LEU A 140 -13.74 7.00 10.14
N SER A 141 -14.23 6.27 11.15
CA SER A 141 -15.64 6.31 11.56
C SER A 141 -16.07 7.68 12.09
N GLU A 142 -15.15 8.42 12.70
CA GLU A 142 -15.37 9.76 13.24
C GLU A 142 -15.35 10.86 12.17
N GLN A 143 -14.79 10.59 10.98
CA GLN A 143 -14.76 11.59 9.89
C GLN A 143 -16.20 11.90 9.42
N LYS A 144 -16.50 13.17 9.21
CA LYS A 144 -17.81 13.61 8.69
C LYS A 144 -17.81 13.82 7.18
N GLU A 145 -16.64 13.98 6.61
CA GLU A 145 -16.44 14.25 5.19
C GLU A 145 -16.23 12.99 4.36
N GLN A 146 -16.32 13.15 3.04
CA GLN A 146 -15.95 12.12 2.08
C GLN A 146 -14.58 12.44 1.48
N PHE A 147 -13.81 11.38 1.24
CA PHE A 147 -12.47 11.46 0.67
C PHE A 147 -12.47 11.17 -0.82
N ASP A 148 -11.49 11.71 -1.53
CA ASP A 148 -11.22 11.36 -2.93
C ASP A 148 -10.59 9.98 -3.04
N VAL A 149 -9.68 9.66 -2.11
CA VAL A 149 -9.01 8.37 -2.01
C VAL A 149 -9.05 7.88 -0.57
N ILE A 150 -9.37 6.60 -0.39
CA ILE A 150 -9.12 5.87 0.87
C ILE A 150 -8.16 4.73 0.53
N PHE A 151 -6.99 4.73 1.18
CA PHE A 151 -5.98 3.69 1.04
C PHE A 151 -5.95 2.80 2.28
N ASN A 152 -6.04 1.49 2.07
CA ASN A 152 -6.11 0.49 3.14
C ASN A 152 -4.89 -0.43 3.10
N ASP A 153 -4.10 -0.39 4.17
CA ASP A 153 -2.98 -1.30 4.44
C ASP A 153 -2.89 -1.67 5.93
N VAL A 154 -4.05 -1.84 6.57
CA VAL A 154 -4.16 -2.30 7.97
C VAL A 154 -3.89 -3.80 8.10
N ASP A 155 -4.06 -4.35 9.30
CA ASP A 155 -4.03 -5.79 9.53
C ASP A 155 -5.08 -6.51 8.69
N LYS A 156 -4.67 -7.63 8.10
CA LYS A 156 -5.45 -8.32 7.04
C LYS A 156 -6.78 -8.88 7.54
N GLU A 157 -6.86 -9.22 8.82
CA GLU A 157 -8.09 -9.65 9.48
C GLU A 157 -9.19 -8.58 9.48
N ASP A 158 -8.82 -7.29 9.43
CA ASP A 158 -9.77 -6.17 9.44
C ASP A 158 -10.31 -5.78 8.06
N TYR A 159 -9.76 -6.29 6.95
CA TYR A 159 -10.19 -5.91 5.60
C TYR A 159 -11.70 -5.98 5.36
N PRO A 160 -12.44 -7.06 5.77
CA PRO A 160 -13.90 -7.10 5.61
C PRO A 160 -14.63 -6.03 6.45
N ARG A 161 -14.06 -5.61 7.59
CA ARG A 161 -14.62 -4.54 8.43
C ARG A 161 -14.41 -3.17 7.79
N VAL A 162 -13.20 -2.93 7.26
CA VAL A 162 -12.87 -1.68 6.53
C VAL A 162 -13.88 -1.47 5.41
N LEU A 163 -14.13 -2.47 4.56
CA LEU A 163 -15.04 -2.35 3.42
C LEU A 163 -16.43 -1.83 3.79
N ARG A 164 -16.94 -2.14 4.99
CA ARG A 164 -18.26 -1.67 5.45
C ARG A 164 -18.32 -0.16 5.70
N LEU A 165 -17.18 0.47 6.02
CA LEU A 165 -17.11 1.91 6.28
C LEU A 165 -16.96 2.74 5.01
N ILE A 166 -16.34 2.17 3.96
CA ILE A 166 -15.93 2.90 2.78
C ILE A 166 -17.07 3.58 2.03
N PRO A 167 -18.25 2.94 1.76
CA PRO A 167 -19.30 3.56 0.96
C PRO A 167 -19.77 4.91 1.49
N SER A 168 -19.77 5.11 2.82
CA SER A 168 -20.19 6.38 3.43
C SER A 168 -19.09 7.44 3.47
N ARG A 169 -17.84 7.05 3.36
CA ARG A 169 -16.66 7.92 3.52
C ARG A 169 -15.92 8.24 2.21
N LEU A 170 -16.26 7.57 1.13
CA LEU A 170 -15.68 7.81 -0.18
C LEU A 170 -16.69 8.57 -1.06
N ARG A 171 -16.24 9.60 -1.78
CA ARG A 171 -17.13 10.28 -2.73
C ARG A 171 -17.40 9.42 -3.97
N LYS A 172 -18.48 9.71 -4.68
CA LYS A 172 -18.72 9.13 -6.02
C LYS A 172 -17.57 9.48 -6.97
N GLY A 173 -17.08 8.48 -7.73
CA GLY A 173 -15.88 8.60 -8.56
C GLY A 173 -14.56 8.62 -7.78
N GLY A 174 -14.60 8.49 -6.46
CA GLY A 174 -13.41 8.34 -5.62
C GLY A 174 -12.84 6.92 -5.68
N LEU A 175 -11.62 6.73 -5.20
CA LEU A 175 -10.89 5.47 -5.24
C LEU A 175 -10.74 4.87 -3.83
N PHE A 176 -11.19 3.65 -3.68
CA PHE A 176 -10.80 2.78 -2.58
C PHE A 176 -9.69 1.84 -3.07
N ILE A 177 -8.52 1.92 -2.44
CA ILE A 177 -7.34 1.17 -2.86
C ILE A 177 -6.87 0.34 -1.67
N THR A 178 -6.61 -0.97 -1.90
CA THR A 178 -6.16 -1.89 -0.84
C THR A 178 -4.92 -2.66 -1.30
N ASP A 179 -3.85 -2.61 -0.49
CA ASP A 179 -2.61 -3.37 -0.76
C ASP A 179 -2.71 -4.83 -0.28
N ASN A 180 -1.79 -5.66 -0.74
CA ASN A 180 -1.58 -7.07 -0.36
C ASN A 180 -2.78 -8.01 -0.60
N VAL A 181 -3.63 -7.71 -1.57
CA VAL A 181 -4.84 -8.52 -1.84
C VAL A 181 -4.54 -9.88 -2.52
N LEU A 182 -3.32 -10.13 -2.98
CA LEU A 182 -2.85 -11.42 -3.48
C LEU A 182 -2.11 -12.24 -2.41
N TRP A 183 -1.66 -11.60 -1.34
CA TRP A 183 -1.08 -12.23 -0.14
C TRP A 183 -0.02 -13.29 -0.45
N SER A 184 1.02 -12.89 -1.21
CA SER A 184 2.11 -13.76 -1.69
C SER A 184 1.60 -15.03 -2.40
N GLY A 185 0.50 -14.90 -3.15
CA GLY A 185 -0.14 -16.00 -3.87
C GLY A 185 -0.94 -16.96 -2.98
N ARG A 186 -1.04 -16.73 -1.67
CA ARG A 186 -1.79 -17.60 -0.75
C ARG A 186 -3.28 -17.63 -1.04
N VAL A 187 -3.83 -16.56 -1.62
CA VAL A 187 -5.23 -16.52 -2.07
C VAL A 187 -5.56 -17.56 -3.14
N ALA A 188 -4.56 -18.05 -3.88
CA ALA A 188 -4.73 -19.13 -4.86
C ALA A 188 -4.67 -20.54 -4.24
N GLN A 189 -4.32 -20.66 -2.96
CA GLN A 189 -4.24 -21.95 -2.27
C GLN A 189 -5.64 -22.40 -1.81
N LYS A 190 -6.01 -23.62 -2.21
CA LYS A 190 -7.30 -24.20 -1.79
C LYS A 190 -7.28 -24.50 -0.28
N ASN A 191 -8.39 -24.15 0.41
CA ASN A 191 -8.64 -24.51 1.81
C ASN A 191 -7.60 -23.98 2.82
N SER A 192 -7.13 -22.73 2.65
CA SER A 192 -6.24 -22.12 3.63
C SER A 192 -6.89 -22.05 5.03
N LYS A 193 -6.13 -22.52 6.05
CA LYS A 193 -6.53 -22.40 7.47
C LYS A 193 -6.08 -21.08 8.10
N ASP A 194 -5.22 -20.33 7.41
CA ASP A 194 -4.71 -19.04 7.86
C ASP A 194 -5.83 -17.98 7.89
N ALA A 195 -6.03 -17.34 9.06
CA ALA A 195 -7.11 -16.38 9.27
C ALA A 195 -6.97 -15.15 8.33
N ARG A 196 -5.74 -14.68 8.12
CA ARG A 196 -5.44 -13.54 7.24
C ARG A 196 -5.79 -13.85 5.80
N THR A 197 -5.38 -15.01 5.32
CA THR A 197 -5.73 -15.47 3.95
C THR A 197 -7.24 -15.56 3.76
N ARG A 198 -7.98 -16.08 4.76
CA ARG A 198 -9.45 -16.15 4.67
C ARG A 198 -10.09 -14.77 4.64
N ALA A 199 -9.62 -13.86 5.47
CA ALA A 199 -10.13 -12.49 5.51
C ALA A 199 -9.89 -11.76 4.17
N ILE A 200 -8.71 -11.93 3.55
CA ILE A 200 -8.42 -11.36 2.23
C ILE A 200 -9.32 -12.00 1.15
N LEU A 201 -9.51 -13.32 1.18
CA LEU A 201 -10.42 -13.99 0.22
C LEU A 201 -11.86 -13.50 0.36
N GLU A 202 -12.35 -13.35 1.59
CA GLU A 202 -13.67 -12.78 1.86
C GLU A 202 -13.76 -11.33 1.37
N PHE A 203 -12.77 -10.51 1.70
CA PHE A 203 -12.70 -9.11 1.25
C PHE A 203 -12.72 -9.00 -0.27
N ASN A 204 -11.85 -9.75 -0.97
CA ASN A 204 -11.78 -9.72 -2.43
C ASN A 204 -13.14 -10.06 -3.06
N ARG A 205 -13.79 -11.11 -2.53
CA ARG A 205 -15.12 -11.51 -3.01
C ARG A 205 -16.15 -10.42 -2.75
N LEU A 206 -16.24 -9.90 -1.51
CA LEU A 206 -17.19 -8.84 -1.17
C LEU A 206 -17.00 -7.58 -1.99
N LEU A 207 -15.74 -7.21 -2.28
CA LEU A 207 -15.42 -6.03 -3.07
C LEU A 207 -15.84 -6.19 -4.54
N TYR A 208 -15.63 -7.39 -5.15
CA TYR A 208 -16.08 -7.67 -6.51
C TYR A 208 -17.59 -7.83 -6.63
N ASP A 209 -18.25 -8.39 -5.59
CA ASP A 209 -19.70 -8.56 -5.56
C ASP A 209 -20.46 -7.24 -5.24
N SER A 210 -19.73 -6.21 -4.81
CA SER A 210 -20.32 -4.92 -4.42
C SER A 210 -20.92 -4.19 -5.61
N LYS A 211 -22.15 -3.66 -5.43
CA LYS A 211 -22.79 -2.78 -6.39
C LYS A 211 -22.33 -1.32 -6.30
N ASP A 212 -21.60 -0.98 -5.25
CA ASP A 212 -21.12 0.38 -5.02
C ASP A 212 -19.78 0.64 -5.73
N PHE A 213 -19.10 -0.41 -6.21
CA PHE A 213 -17.74 -0.30 -6.73
C PHE A 213 -17.55 -1.00 -8.07
N TYR A 214 -16.78 -0.36 -8.94
CA TYR A 214 -16.14 -1.00 -10.07
C TYR A 214 -14.71 -1.35 -9.70
N THR A 215 -14.39 -2.64 -9.57
CA THR A 215 -13.16 -3.14 -8.96
C THR A 215 -12.26 -3.84 -9.97
N THR A 216 -10.95 -3.61 -9.86
CA THR A 216 -9.89 -4.36 -10.56
C THR A 216 -8.76 -4.67 -9.58
N ILE A 217 -8.18 -5.88 -9.64
CA ILE A 217 -6.95 -6.21 -8.95
C ILE A 217 -5.79 -6.09 -9.94
N LEU A 218 -4.86 -5.20 -9.65
CA LEU A 218 -3.59 -5.06 -10.37
C LEU A 218 -2.58 -6.03 -9.76
N PRO A 219 -2.00 -6.97 -10.54
CA PRO A 219 -1.03 -7.95 -10.02
C PRO A 219 0.37 -7.32 -9.90
N ILE A 220 0.45 -6.17 -9.26
CA ILE A 220 1.70 -5.48 -8.95
C ILE A 220 2.12 -5.85 -7.53
N ARG A 221 3.36 -6.31 -7.36
CA ARG A 221 3.91 -6.74 -6.08
C ARG A 221 3.01 -7.80 -5.41
N ASP A 222 2.37 -7.48 -4.28
CA ASP A 222 1.48 -8.40 -3.54
C ASP A 222 -0.01 -8.18 -3.86
N GLY A 223 -0.28 -7.51 -4.97
CA GLY A 223 -1.62 -7.22 -5.48
C GLY A 223 -2.24 -5.97 -4.90
N LEU A 224 -2.67 -5.08 -5.78
CA LEU A 224 -3.34 -3.83 -5.45
C LEU A 224 -4.78 -3.87 -5.96
N ALA A 225 -5.77 -3.95 -5.06
CA ALA A 225 -7.15 -3.75 -5.45
C ALA A 225 -7.43 -2.26 -5.63
N VAL A 226 -7.99 -1.90 -6.77
CA VAL A 226 -8.42 -0.52 -7.10
C VAL A 226 -9.90 -0.56 -7.40
N ALA A 227 -10.71 0.10 -6.57
CA ALA A 227 -12.15 0.14 -6.67
C ALA A 227 -12.63 1.59 -6.82
N ILE A 228 -13.34 1.89 -7.88
CA ILE A 228 -13.97 3.20 -8.14
C ILE A 228 -15.39 3.15 -7.60
N LYS A 229 -15.78 4.11 -6.76
CA LYS A 229 -17.17 4.24 -6.31
C LYS A 229 -18.04 4.76 -7.43
N ILE A 230 -19.07 4.01 -7.79
CA ILE A 230 -20.02 4.31 -8.89
C ILE A 230 -21.34 4.90 -8.43
#